data_24807418a85c0b76ce21a3b174617893
#
_entry.id   24807418a85c0b76ce21a3b174617893
#
_cell.length_a   1.000
_cell.length_b   1.000
_cell.length_c   1.000
_cell.angle_alpha   90.00
_cell.angle_beta   90.00
_cell.angle_gamma   90.00
#
_symmetry.space_group_name_H-M   'P 1'
#
loop_
_entity.id
_entity.type
_entity.pdbx_description
1 polymer ?
#
loop_
_entity_poly.entity_id
_entity_poly.type
_entity_poly.pdbx_seq_one_letter_code
_entity_poly.pdbx_strand_id
1 'polypeptide(L)'
;MKPTRQQILDLYFMDARARLIDLAAFLDRIERASGEDDFRMAAFKEAVSELSTPGTDHAERVLLRFSDPTIEPIETATTKAACGAWPGLGR
;
A
#
# COMPACT_ATOMS: atom_id res chain seq x y z
N MET A 1 6.73 -4.90 -28.43
CA MET A 1 7.23 -6.20 -27.96
C MET A 1 7.27 -6.21 -26.44
N LYS A 2 6.73 -7.26 -25.84
CA LYS A 2 6.76 -7.38 -24.37
C LYS A 2 8.14 -7.78 -23.89
N PRO A 3 8.63 -7.17 -22.81
CA PRO A 3 9.87 -7.63 -22.20
C PRO A 3 9.67 -9.01 -21.56
N THR A 4 10.74 -9.77 -21.46
CA THR A 4 10.75 -11.03 -20.75
C THR A 4 10.87 -10.79 -19.25
N ARG A 5 10.53 -11.80 -18.44
CA ARG A 5 10.74 -11.73 -16.99
C ARG A 5 12.20 -11.46 -16.65
N GLN A 6 13.12 -12.08 -17.38
CA GLN A 6 14.54 -11.88 -17.14
C GLN A 6 14.94 -10.42 -17.37
N GLN A 7 14.43 -9.81 -18.45
CA GLN A 7 14.70 -8.39 -18.72
C GLN A 7 14.18 -7.48 -17.62
N ILE A 8 12.97 -7.76 -17.13
CA ILE A 8 12.38 -7.00 -16.03
C ILE A 8 13.21 -7.18 -14.74
N LEU A 9 13.58 -8.40 -14.43
CA LEU A 9 14.39 -8.67 -13.24
C LEU A 9 15.74 -7.96 -13.32
N ASP A 10 16.39 -8.00 -14.49
CA ASP A 10 17.69 -7.34 -14.67
C ASP A 10 17.59 -5.83 -14.46
N LEU A 11 16.48 -5.22 -14.90
CA LEU A 11 16.30 -3.76 -14.81
C LEU A 11 15.85 -3.29 -13.43
N TYR A 12 14.96 -4.04 -12.78
CA TYR A 12 14.21 -3.50 -11.63
C TYR A 12 14.42 -4.25 -10.32
N PHE A 13 15.06 -5.43 -10.31
CA PHE A 13 15.09 -6.24 -9.10
C PHE A 13 15.76 -5.52 -7.92
N MET A 14 16.89 -4.85 -8.16
CA MET A 14 17.61 -4.17 -7.07
C MET A 14 16.77 -3.04 -6.47
N ASP A 15 16.01 -2.32 -7.31
CA ASP A 15 15.12 -1.27 -6.85
C ASP A 15 13.95 -1.85 -6.04
N ALA A 16 13.33 -2.91 -6.55
CA ALA A 16 12.24 -3.59 -5.84
C ALA A 16 12.72 -4.15 -4.50
N ARG A 17 13.91 -4.74 -4.48
CA ARG A 17 14.53 -5.26 -3.26
C ARG A 17 14.71 -4.16 -2.22
N ALA A 18 15.24 -3.01 -2.63
CA ALA A 18 15.47 -1.89 -1.72
C ALA A 18 14.15 -1.39 -1.12
N ARG A 19 13.11 -1.29 -1.94
CA ARG A 19 11.79 -0.86 -1.48
C ARG A 19 11.17 -1.84 -0.50
N LEU A 20 11.34 -3.14 -0.73
CA LEU A 20 10.83 -4.15 0.19
C LEU A 20 11.56 -4.09 1.53
N ILE A 21 12.87 -3.88 1.52
CA ILE A 21 13.65 -3.71 2.75
C ILE A 21 13.18 -2.47 3.51
N ASP A 22 12.90 -1.38 2.80
CA ASP A 22 12.37 -0.15 3.42
C ASP A 22 11.01 -0.40 4.08
N LEU A 23 10.15 -1.17 3.44
CA LEU A 23 8.86 -1.54 4.03
C LEU A 23 9.03 -2.40 5.28
N ALA A 24 9.95 -3.34 5.25
CA ALA A 24 10.27 -4.17 6.42
C ALA A 24 10.78 -3.30 7.57
N ALA A 25 11.63 -2.33 7.28
CA ALA A 25 12.14 -1.40 8.29
C ALA A 25 11.03 -0.55 8.89
N PHE A 26 10.06 -0.14 8.07
CA PHE A 26 8.89 0.58 8.55
C PHE A 26 8.10 -0.26 9.54
N LEU A 27 7.85 -1.54 9.24
CA LEU A 27 7.15 -2.44 10.14
C LEU A 27 7.90 -2.61 11.46
N ASP A 28 9.23 -2.70 11.41
CA ASP A 28 10.04 -2.80 12.61
C ASP A 28 9.90 -1.56 13.49
N ARG A 29 9.85 -0.38 12.87
CA ARG A 29 9.68 0.88 13.61
C ARG A 29 8.31 0.93 14.30
N ILE A 30 7.27 0.49 13.62
CA ILE A 30 5.93 0.42 14.21
C ILE A 30 5.94 -0.53 15.42
N GLU A 31 6.54 -1.71 15.29
CA GLU A 31 6.56 -2.71 16.36
C GLU A 31 7.34 -2.25 17.58
N ARG A 32 8.39 -1.43 17.39
CA ARG A 32 9.18 -0.90 18.50
C ARG A 32 8.55 0.30 19.19
N ALA A 33 7.62 0.98 18.52
CA ALA A 33 6.99 2.18 19.06
C ALA A 33 5.88 1.82 20.04
N SER A 34 5.63 2.72 20.99
CA SER A 34 4.51 2.58 21.93
C SER A 34 3.24 3.17 21.31
N GLY A 35 2.09 2.73 21.81
CA GLY A 35 0.80 3.23 21.40
C GLY A 35 0.03 2.21 20.57
N GLU A 36 -1.08 2.66 20.02
CA GLU A 36 -2.00 1.82 19.26
C GLU A 36 -1.89 2.09 17.77
N ASP A 37 -2.14 1.06 16.96
CA ASP A 37 -2.29 1.22 15.52
C ASP A 37 -3.54 2.04 15.21
N ASP A 38 -3.50 2.81 14.13
CA ASP A 38 -4.69 3.44 13.60
C ASP A 38 -5.13 2.74 12.31
N PHE A 39 -6.18 3.30 11.68
CA PHE A 39 -6.77 2.73 10.45
C PHE A 39 -5.76 2.55 9.33
N ARG A 40 -4.70 3.36 9.31
CA ARG A 40 -3.68 3.26 8.25
C ARG A 40 -2.95 1.93 8.30
N MET A 41 -2.70 1.39 9.49
CA MET A 41 -2.04 0.08 9.61
C MET A 41 -2.93 -1.05 9.13
N ALA A 42 -4.22 -1.01 9.40
CA ALA A 42 -5.15 -2.00 8.87
C ALA A 42 -5.16 -1.97 7.34
N ALA A 43 -5.24 -0.78 6.75
CA ALA A 43 -5.20 -0.61 5.30
C ALA A 43 -3.86 -1.10 4.72
N PHE A 44 -2.76 -0.79 5.40
CA PHE A 44 -1.43 -1.22 4.96
C PHE A 44 -1.32 -2.74 4.92
N LYS A 45 -1.77 -3.43 5.97
CA LYS A 45 -1.73 -4.89 6.03
C LYS A 45 -2.57 -5.53 4.95
N GLU A 46 -3.76 -4.98 4.67
CA GLU A 46 -4.60 -5.44 3.57
C GLU A 46 -3.90 -5.24 2.22
N ALA A 47 -3.26 -4.09 2.03
CA ALA A 47 -2.53 -3.78 0.80
C ALA A 47 -1.35 -4.74 0.60
N VAL A 48 -0.60 -5.03 1.66
CA VAL A 48 0.52 -5.97 1.60
C VAL A 48 0.04 -7.35 1.16
N SER A 49 -1.13 -7.80 1.63
CA SER A 49 -1.67 -9.11 1.24
C SER A 49 -1.93 -9.21 -0.27
N GLU A 50 -2.19 -8.08 -0.94
CA GLU A 50 -2.40 -8.07 -2.39
C GLU A 50 -1.14 -8.41 -3.17
N LEU A 51 0.03 -8.24 -2.58
CA LEU A 51 1.30 -8.52 -3.27
C LEU A 51 1.48 -10.02 -3.57
N SER A 52 0.88 -10.89 -2.77
CA SER A 52 0.96 -12.34 -2.97
C SER A 52 -0.27 -12.93 -3.64
N THR A 53 -1.29 -12.12 -3.93
CA THR A 53 -2.49 -12.57 -4.62
C THR A 53 -2.19 -12.74 -6.11
N PRO A 54 -2.60 -13.85 -6.75
CA PRO A 54 -2.35 -14.04 -8.18
C PRO A 54 -2.99 -12.96 -9.04
N GLY A 55 -2.39 -12.68 -10.19
CA GLY A 55 -2.91 -11.73 -11.18
C GLY A 55 -1.85 -10.77 -11.68
N THR A 56 -2.27 -9.84 -12.53
CA THR A 56 -1.38 -8.85 -13.14
C THR A 56 -1.73 -7.41 -12.75
N ASP A 57 -2.62 -7.24 -11.78
CA ASP A 57 -3.14 -5.95 -11.37
C ASP A 57 -2.78 -5.61 -9.91
N HIS A 58 -1.59 -6.02 -9.48
CA HIS A 58 -1.14 -5.81 -8.09
C HIS A 58 -1.15 -4.34 -7.68
N ALA A 59 -0.61 -3.45 -8.52
CA ALA A 59 -0.53 -2.03 -8.18
C ALA A 59 -1.92 -1.41 -8.02
N GLU A 60 -2.85 -1.77 -8.91
CA GLU A 60 -4.23 -1.29 -8.83
C GLU A 60 -4.88 -1.77 -7.53
N ARG A 61 -4.73 -3.05 -7.20
CA ARG A 61 -5.32 -3.61 -5.99
C ARG A 61 -4.76 -2.99 -4.73
N VAL A 62 -3.45 -2.75 -4.69
CA VAL A 62 -2.82 -2.07 -3.55
C VAL A 62 -3.36 -0.65 -3.41
N LEU A 63 -3.43 0.08 -4.52
CA LEU A 63 -3.97 1.44 -4.51
C LEU A 63 -5.41 1.49 -4.00
N LEU A 64 -6.24 0.53 -4.43
CA LEU A 64 -7.63 0.47 -4.02
C LEU A 64 -7.79 0.22 -2.53
N ARG A 65 -6.86 -0.48 -1.88
CA ARG A 65 -6.92 -0.69 -0.43
C ARG A 65 -6.74 0.61 0.37
N PHE A 66 -6.10 1.61 -0.23
CA PHE A 66 -5.92 2.91 0.42
C PHE A 66 -6.96 3.94 -0.01
N SER A 67 -7.74 3.64 -1.05
CA SER A 67 -8.64 4.61 -1.66
C SER A 67 -10.01 4.60 -1.03
N ASP A 68 -10.66 5.78 -1.08
CA ASP A 68 -12.07 5.93 -0.72
C ASP A 68 -12.91 5.23 -1.79
N PRO A 69 -13.74 4.22 -1.43
CA PRO A 69 -14.56 3.52 -2.41
C PRO A 69 -15.77 4.31 -2.88
N THR A 70 -16.07 5.48 -2.28
CA THR A 70 -17.22 6.27 -2.69
C THR A 70 -16.95 6.91 -4.05
N ILE A 71 -18.00 7.02 -4.86
CA ILE A 71 -17.92 7.62 -6.19
C ILE A 71 -18.40 9.06 -6.21
N GLU A 72 -19.01 9.53 -5.11
CA GLU A 72 -19.51 10.90 -5.01
C GLU A 72 -18.41 11.82 -4.48
N PRO A 73 -18.19 12.96 -5.15
CA PRO A 73 -17.20 13.91 -4.64
C PRO A 73 -17.65 14.49 -3.31
N ILE A 74 -16.69 14.72 -2.42
CA ILE A 74 -16.95 15.40 -1.15
C ILE A 74 -16.84 16.91 -1.38
N GLU A 75 -17.67 17.69 -0.69
CA GLU A 75 -17.69 19.15 -0.82
C GLU A 75 -16.44 19.77 -0.23
N THR A 76 -15.94 19.20 0.87
CA THR A 76 -14.79 19.73 1.58
C THR A 76 -13.81 18.61 1.89
N ALA A 77 -12.56 18.79 1.49
CA ALA A 77 -11.49 17.87 1.87
C ALA A 77 -11.24 17.96 3.38
N THR A 78 -11.13 16.82 4.03
CA THR A 78 -10.76 16.74 5.44
C THR A 78 -9.27 16.45 5.56
N THR A 79 -8.71 16.72 6.73
CA THR A 79 -7.31 16.39 6.99
C THR A 79 -7.06 14.89 6.88
N LYS A 80 -8.06 14.06 7.19
CA LYS A 80 -7.95 12.61 7.07
C LYS A 80 -7.83 12.13 5.63
N ALA A 81 -8.42 12.86 4.67
CA ALA A 81 -8.33 12.51 3.26
C ALA A 81 -6.90 12.61 2.73
N ALA A 82 -6.05 13.43 3.37
CA ALA A 82 -4.67 13.66 2.93
C ALA A 82 -3.66 12.73 3.60
N CYS A 83 -4.06 11.76 4.41
CA CYS A 83 -3.14 10.95 5.21
C CYS A 83 -2.69 9.64 4.54
N GLY A 84 -3.06 9.42 3.28
CA GLY A 84 -2.59 8.27 2.51
C GLY A 84 -3.49 7.04 2.56
N ALA A 85 -4.52 7.04 3.40
CA ALA A 85 -5.47 5.93 3.47
C ALA A 85 -6.85 6.46 3.83
N TRP A 86 -7.89 5.84 3.25
CA TRP A 86 -9.27 6.17 3.56
C TRP A 86 -9.59 5.64 4.96
N PRO A 87 -10.09 6.49 5.87
CA PRO A 87 -10.37 6.04 7.23
C PRO A 87 -11.51 5.03 7.32
N GLY A 88 -12.43 5.07 6.37
CA GLY A 88 -13.55 4.13 6.35
C GLY A 88 -14.54 4.36 7.49
N LEU A 89 -15.58 3.52 7.51
CA LEU A 89 -16.53 3.49 8.60
C LEU A 89 -16.13 2.37 9.55
N GLY A 90 -15.78 2.72 10.77
CA GLY A 90 -15.42 1.74 11.77
C GLY A 90 -14.00 1.22 11.74
N ARG A 91 -13.14 1.87 11.00
CA ARG A 91 -11.70 1.56 11.03
C ARG A 91 -11.01 2.32 12.12
#